data_63ab916a921c455177a75f65cbc4e14f
#
_entry.id   63ab916a921c455177a75f65cbc4e14f
#
_cell.length_a   1.000
_cell.length_b   1.000
_cell.length_c   1.000
_cell.angle_alpha   90.00
_cell.angle_beta   90.00
_cell.angle_gamma   90.00
#
_symmetry.space_group_name_H-M   'P 1'
#
loop_
_entity.id
_entity.type
_entity.pdbx_description
1 polymer ?
#
loop_
_entity_poly.entity_id
_entity_poly.type
_entity_poly.pdbx_seq_one_letter_code
_entity_poly.pdbx_strand_id
1 'polypeptide(L)'
;KLKYDFDYVVFIQPTSPLRKKGELDNAIKKSISSKVDTLFSSTDYKPFIWRKKRTNLFPINFDPLRRKRRQKIFDVNETGSYYVVKKKIFFKYKNRFGRKVLNFNSNFYNSLEIDTLEEFNYIEKLLKSSILKNFNLCLPKKT
;
A
#
# COMPACT_ATOMS: atom_id res chain seq x y z
N LYS A 1 -14.68 26.43 -1.68
CA LYS A 1 -15.69 25.46 -1.18
C LYS A 1 -15.87 24.37 -2.21
N LEU A 2 -15.70 23.09 -1.83
CA LEU A 2 -16.02 21.98 -2.71
C LEU A 2 -17.53 21.97 -2.99
N LYS A 3 -17.88 21.84 -4.26
CA LYS A 3 -19.27 21.90 -4.74
C LYS A 3 -20.05 20.61 -4.45
N TYR A 4 -19.34 19.52 -4.06
CA TYR A 4 -19.94 18.21 -3.84
C TYR A 4 -19.72 17.75 -2.40
N ASP A 5 -20.72 17.09 -1.82
CA ASP A 5 -20.57 16.37 -0.58
C ASP A 5 -20.02 14.97 -0.84
N PHE A 6 -19.19 14.46 0.05
CA PHE A 6 -18.54 13.16 -0.06
C PHE A 6 -18.26 12.57 1.34
N ASP A 7 -18.22 11.26 1.45
CA ASP A 7 -18.02 10.56 2.71
C ASP A 7 -16.57 10.09 2.92
N TYR A 8 -15.87 9.87 1.82
CA TYR A 8 -14.51 9.34 1.84
C TYR A 8 -13.58 10.16 0.94
N VAL A 9 -12.33 10.26 1.37
CA VAL A 9 -11.19 10.75 0.58
C VAL A 9 -10.36 9.54 0.18
N VAL A 10 -10.05 9.44 -1.10
CA VAL A 10 -9.16 8.38 -1.61
C VAL A 10 -7.87 9.03 -2.09
N PHE A 11 -6.77 8.73 -1.40
CA PHE A 11 -5.44 9.11 -1.84
C PHE A 11 -4.86 8.01 -2.70
N ILE A 12 -4.34 8.37 -3.86
CA ILE A 12 -3.70 7.45 -4.81
C ILE A 12 -2.32 8.02 -5.14
N GLN A 13 -1.28 7.24 -4.92
CA GLN A 13 0.07 7.63 -5.29
C GLN A 13 0.35 7.29 -6.76
N PRO A 14 0.77 8.27 -7.58
CA PRO A 14 1.09 8.03 -8.99
C PRO A 14 2.36 7.18 -9.15
N THR A 15 3.24 7.20 -8.15
CA THR A 15 4.48 6.41 -8.11
C THR A 15 4.26 4.89 -7.95
N SER A 16 3.03 4.44 -7.67
CA SER A 16 2.68 3.01 -7.57
C SER A 16 1.81 2.59 -8.77
N PRO A 17 2.38 2.33 -9.96
CA PRO A 17 1.61 2.16 -11.20
C PRO A 17 0.98 0.75 -11.36
N LEU A 18 1.45 -0.26 -10.63
CA LEU A 18 1.10 -1.66 -10.89
C LEU A 18 -0.11 -2.14 -10.08
N ARG A 19 -1.21 -1.38 -10.14
CA ARG A 19 -2.48 -1.70 -9.47
C ARG A 19 -3.36 -2.60 -10.35
N LYS A 20 -4.00 -3.60 -9.75
CA LYS A 20 -4.99 -4.43 -10.46
C LYS A 20 -6.27 -3.64 -10.75
N LYS A 21 -6.87 -3.90 -11.92
CA LYS A 21 -8.19 -3.38 -12.25
C LYS A 21 -9.23 -3.82 -11.22
N GLY A 22 -10.04 -2.90 -10.73
CA GLY A 22 -11.08 -3.15 -9.71
C GLY A 22 -10.55 -3.27 -8.27
N GLU A 23 -9.23 -3.26 -8.06
CA GLU A 23 -8.65 -3.38 -6.70
C GLU A 23 -9.08 -2.20 -5.82
N LEU A 24 -9.01 -0.98 -6.33
CA LEU A 24 -9.40 0.20 -5.60
C LEU A 24 -10.89 0.19 -5.23
N ASP A 25 -11.76 -0.23 -6.14
CA ASP A 25 -13.21 -0.35 -5.88
C ASP A 25 -13.48 -1.36 -4.76
N ASN A 26 -12.78 -2.50 -4.76
CA ASN A 26 -12.90 -3.51 -3.73
C ASN A 26 -12.37 -3.00 -2.37
N ALA A 27 -11.30 -2.22 -2.36
CA ALA A 27 -10.77 -1.59 -1.16
C ALA A 27 -11.75 -0.56 -0.58
N ILE A 28 -12.39 0.26 -1.42
CA ILE A 28 -13.42 1.22 -1.01
C ILE A 28 -14.62 0.47 -0.40
N LYS A 29 -15.14 -0.55 -1.08
CA LYS A 29 -16.24 -1.39 -0.57
C LYS A 29 -15.90 -2.02 0.78
N LYS A 30 -14.68 -2.56 0.93
CA LYS A 30 -14.18 -3.12 2.18
C LYS A 30 -14.09 -2.06 3.29
N SER A 31 -13.62 -0.86 2.98
CA SER A 31 -13.55 0.25 3.95
C SER A 31 -14.94 0.64 4.48
N ILE A 32 -15.90 0.73 3.58
CA ILE A 32 -17.30 1.07 3.91
C ILE A 32 -17.92 -0.03 4.80
N SER A 33 -17.86 -1.28 4.38
CA SER A 33 -18.48 -2.42 5.09
C SER A 33 -17.86 -2.65 6.47
N SER A 34 -16.54 -2.46 6.60
CA SER A 34 -15.82 -2.64 7.88
C SER A 34 -15.94 -1.41 8.82
N LYS A 35 -16.54 -0.31 8.36
CA LYS A 35 -16.75 0.93 9.12
C LYS A 35 -15.46 1.48 9.77
N VAL A 36 -14.30 1.23 9.16
CA VAL A 36 -12.99 1.70 9.64
C VAL A 36 -12.79 3.17 9.36
N ASP A 37 -11.87 3.82 10.07
CA ASP A 37 -11.51 5.21 9.84
C ASP A 37 -10.62 5.37 8.62
N THR A 38 -9.69 4.43 8.44
CA THR A 38 -8.75 4.37 7.33
C THR A 38 -8.55 2.93 6.88
N LEU A 39 -8.49 2.73 5.58
CA LEU A 39 -7.99 1.51 4.96
C LEU A 39 -6.82 1.88 4.06
N PHE A 40 -5.72 1.12 4.14
CA PHE A 40 -4.53 1.32 3.31
C PHE A 40 -4.14 0.04 2.56
N SER A 41 -3.44 0.20 1.44
CA SER A 41 -2.89 -0.91 0.65
C SER A 41 -1.65 -1.51 1.31
N SER A 42 -1.58 -2.83 1.35
CA SER A 42 -0.45 -3.58 1.95
C SER A 42 -0.11 -4.83 1.14
N THR A 43 1.05 -5.39 1.41
CA THR A 43 1.47 -6.70 0.89
C THR A 43 1.95 -7.61 2.02
N ASP A 44 1.98 -8.92 1.73
CA ASP A 44 2.48 -9.95 2.65
C ASP A 44 4.01 -10.06 2.67
N TYR A 45 4.72 -9.04 2.18
CA TYR A 45 6.17 -9.02 2.29
C TYR A 45 6.59 -8.90 3.76
N LYS A 46 7.29 -9.91 4.27
CA LYS A 46 7.60 -10.07 5.70
C LYS A 46 9.12 -10.04 5.94
N PRO A 47 9.75 -8.85 5.85
CA PRO A 47 11.18 -8.71 6.11
C PRO A 47 11.49 -8.81 7.61
N PHE A 48 12.71 -9.21 7.93
CA PHE A 48 13.29 -8.96 9.26
C PHE A 48 13.83 -7.53 9.27
N ILE A 49 13.27 -6.68 10.10
CA ILE A 49 13.60 -5.26 10.13
C ILE A 49 14.54 -4.94 11.25
N TRP A 50 15.64 -4.25 10.90
CA TRP A 50 16.60 -3.70 11.84
C TRP A 50 16.58 -2.18 11.81
N ARG A 51 16.59 -1.54 12.96
CA ARG A 51 16.74 -0.10 13.08
C ARG A 51 18.18 0.25 13.38
N LYS A 52 18.78 1.11 12.55
CA LYS A 52 20.08 1.68 12.80
C LYS A 52 19.93 2.89 13.75
N LYS A 53 20.70 2.89 14.85
CA LYS A 53 20.81 4.05 15.75
C LYS A 53 22.31 4.27 15.98
N ARG A 54 22.86 5.34 15.42
CA ARG A 54 24.30 5.59 15.32
C ARG A 54 25.00 4.39 14.64
N THR A 55 25.91 3.71 15.32
CA THR A 55 26.63 2.53 14.81
C THR A 55 25.95 1.20 15.13
N ASN A 56 24.94 1.19 15.99
CA ASN A 56 24.29 -0.03 16.47
C ASN A 56 23.03 -0.36 15.68
N LEU A 57 22.74 -1.68 15.57
CA LEU A 57 21.51 -2.20 14.95
C LEU A 57 20.61 -2.83 16.01
N PHE A 58 19.33 -2.52 15.96
CA PHE A 58 18.30 -3.04 16.85
C PHE A 58 17.22 -3.75 16.03
N PRO A 59 16.83 -4.99 16.39
CA PRO A 59 15.72 -5.66 15.73
C PRO A 59 14.40 -4.95 16.07
N ILE A 60 13.49 -4.87 15.09
CA ILE A 60 12.19 -4.20 15.27
C ILE A 60 11.06 -5.21 15.46
N ASN A 61 11.00 -6.23 14.61
CA ASN A 61 9.85 -7.14 14.52
C ASN A 61 10.20 -8.60 14.82
N PHE A 62 11.35 -8.85 15.39
CA PHE A 62 11.76 -10.21 15.77
C PHE A 62 12.76 -10.19 16.92
N ASP A 63 12.91 -11.33 17.61
CA ASP A 63 13.97 -11.59 18.58
C ASP A 63 15.13 -12.30 17.85
N PRO A 64 16.35 -11.72 17.81
CA PRO A 64 17.50 -12.32 17.13
C PRO A 64 17.98 -13.63 17.77
N LEU A 65 17.77 -13.79 19.08
CA LEU A 65 18.17 -15.00 19.83
C LEU A 65 17.12 -16.12 19.71
N ARG A 66 15.86 -15.77 19.38
CA ARG A 66 14.74 -16.70 19.20
C ARG A 66 14.03 -16.49 17.87
N ARG A 67 14.82 -16.39 16.81
CA ARG A 67 14.36 -16.04 15.47
C ARG A 67 13.31 -17.04 14.96
N LYS A 68 12.08 -16.58 14.77
CA LYS A 68 11.00 -17.35 14.16
C LYS A 68 11.15 -17.41 12.64
N ARG A 69 10.51 -18.40 12.01
CA ARG A 69 10.40 -18.46 10.55
C ARG A 69 9.57 -17.27 10.05
N ARG A 70 9.85 -16.73 8.86
CA ARG A 70 9.14 -15.59 8.25
C ARG A 70 7.62 -15.81 8.18
N GLN A 71 7.17 -17.04 7.97
CA GLN A 71 5.75 -17.41 7.93
C GLN A 71 5.01 -17.16 9.27
N LYS A 72 5.75 -17.02 10.37
CA LYS A 72 5.21 -16.70 11.70
C LYS A 72 5.26 -15.20 12.05
N ILE A 73 5.59 -14.35 11.09
CA ILE A 73 5.53 -12.90 11.22
C ILE A 73 4.17 -12.45 10.69
N PHE A 74 3.42 -11.72 11.51
CA PHE A 74 2.09 -11.21 11.19
C PHE A 74 2.07 -9.73 10.81
N ASP A 75 3.25 -9.13 10.66
CA ASP A 75 3.37 -7.75 10.20
C ASP A 75 2.96 -7.63 8.74
N VAL A 76 2.38 -6.50 8.39
CA VAL A 76 2.05 -6.16 7.01
C VAL A 76 2.96 -5.03 6.54
N ASN A 77 3.34 -5.07 5.26
CA ASN A 77 4.10 -4.01 4.63
C ASN A 77 3.14 -3.03 3.94
N GLU A 78 3.09 -1.78 4.41
CA GLU A 78 2.37 -0.70 3.75
C GLU A 78 3.01 -0.41 2.39
N THR A 79 2.20 -0.38 1.32
CA THR A 79 2.71 -0.17 -0.05
C THR A 79 2.66 1.28 -0.50
N GLY A 80 2.01 2.17 0.25
CA GLY A 80 1.82 3.54 -0.18
C GLY A 80 0.85 3.75 -1.34
N SER A 81 0.47 2.71 -2.08
CA SER A 81 -0.26 2.82 -3.35
C SER A 81 -1.58 3.59 -3.24
N TYR A 82 -2.36 3.35 -2.18
CA TYR A 82 -3.59 4.10 -1.91
C TYR A 82 -4.05 4.01 -0.45
N TYR A 83 -4.87 5.00 -0.08
CA TYR A 83 -5.53 5.10 1.23
C TYR A 83 -6.97 5.52 1.03
N VAL A 84 -7.91 4.87 1.74
CA VAL A 84 -9.32 5.22 1.80
C VAL A 84 -9.63 5.73 3.19
N VAL A 85 -9.99 6.99 3.33
CA VAL A 85 -10.11 7.68 4.62
C VAL A 85 -11.47 8.32 4.74
N LYS A 86 -12.16 8.13 5.87
CA LYS A 86 -13.40 8.88 6.14
C LYS A 86 -13.16 10.39 6.13
N LYS A 87 -14.01 11.15 5.43
CA LYS A 87 -13.98 12.62 5.37
C LYS A 87 -13.79 13.24 6.76
N LYS A 88 -14.61 12.86 7.73
CA LYS A 88 -14.54 13.38 9.10
C LYS A 88 -13.18 13.15 9.78
N ILE A 89 -12.54 12.03 9.50
CA ILE A 89 -11.23 11.67 10.07
C ILE A 89 -10.14 12.52 9.45
N PHE A 90 -10.15 12.62 8.12
CA PHE A 90 -9.19 13.44 7.39
C PHE A 90 -9.18 14.89 7.86
N PHE A 91 -10.36 15.52 7.95
CA PHE A 91 -10.45 16.91 8.40
C PHE A 91 -10.14 17.10 9.88
N LYS A 92 -10.52 16.14 10.73
CA LYS A 92 -10.25 16.20 12.17
C LYS A 92 -8.75 16.11 12.49
N TYR A 93 -8.05 15.17 11.89
CA TYR A 93 -6.65 14.90 12.21
C TYR A 93 -5.66 15.51 11.21
N LYS A 94 -6.16 16.07 10.11
CA LYS A 94 -5.36 16.55 8.95
C LYS A 94 -4.32 15.51 8.51
N ASN A 95 -4.73 14.24 8.56
CA ASN A 95 -3.90 13.08 8.31
C ASN A 95 -4.73 12.01 7.60
N ARG A 96 -4.06 11.11 6.90
CA ARG A 96 -4.68 9.94 6.26
C ARG A 96 -4.94 8.76 7.20
N PHE A 97 -4.49 8.82 8.46
CA PHE A 97 -4.74 7.79 9.46
C PHE A 97 -5.66 8.28 10.58
N GLY A 98 -6.65 7.41 10.89
CA GLY A 98 -7.49 7.50 12.08
C GLY A 98 -7.08 6.47 13.13
N ARG A 99 -7.96 6.24 14.11
CA ARG A 99 -7.71 5.27 15.19
C ARG A 99 -8.02 3.84 14.77
N LYS A 100 -9.11 3.63 14.01
CA LYS A 100 -9.55 2.33 13.53
C LYS A 100 -9.04 2.11 12.10
N VAL A 101 -7.94 1.36 12.00
CA VAL A 101 -7.22 1.16 10.73
C VAL A 101 -7.36 -0.30 10.28
N LEU A 102 -7.50 -0.50 8.98
CA LEU A 102 -7.53 -1.81 8.33
C LEU A 102 -6.61 -1.78 7.11
N ASN A 103 -6.06 -2.92 6.74
CA ASN A 103 -5.30 -3.07 5.50
C ASN A 103 -6.12 -3.79 4.43
N PHE A 104 -5.80 -3.50 3.18
CA PHE A 104 -6.20 -4.27 2.02
C PHE A 104 -4.98 -4.97 1.47
N ASN A 105 -4.98 -6.31 1.52
CA ASN A 105 -3.84 -7.08 1.02
C ASN A 105 -3.86 -7.07 -0.51
N SER A 106 -2.91 -6.39 -1.09
CA SER A 106 -2.69 -6.24 -2.52
C SER A 106 -1.67 -7.27 -3.02
N ASN A 107 -1.49 -7.34 -4.31
CA ASN A 107 -0.45 -8.19 -4.89
C ASN A 107 0.96 -7.60 -4.65
N PHE A 108 1.98 -8.44 -4.77
CA PHE A 108 3.38 -8.03 -4.59
C PHE A 108 3.80 -6.85 -5.47
N TYR A 109 3.36 -6.81 -6.75
CA TYR A 109 3.75 -5.74 -7.68
C TYR A 109 3.24 -4.36 -7.25
N ASN A 110 2.21 -4.31 -6.43
CA ASN A 110 1.69 -3.05 -5.87
C ASN A 110 2.64 -2.40 -4.85
N SER A 111 3.67 -3.11 -4.39
CA SER A 111 4.74 -2.56 -3.55
C SER A 111 5.93 -2.00 -4.34
N LEU A 112 5.89 -2.12 -5.67
CA LEU A 112 6.92 -1.53 -6.53
C LEU A 112 6.56 -0.06 -6.79
N GLU A 113 7.42 0.83 -6.34
CA GLU A 113 7.27 2.28 -6.46
C GLU A 113 8.31 2.84 -7.43
N ILE A 114 8.06 4.04 -7.95
CA ILE A 114 8.95 4.78 -8.85
C ILE A 114 9.42 6.03 -8.12
N ASP A 115 10.56 5.94 -7.45
CA ASP A 115 11.21 7.07 -6.79
C ASP A 115 12.52 7.45 -7.49
N THR A 116 13.06 6.54 -8.30
CA THR A 116 14.31 6.72 -9.05
C THR A 116 14.16 6.37 -10.52
N LEU A 117 15.10 6.82 -11.37
CA LEU A 117 15.14 6.46 -12.78
C LEU A 117 15.38 4.96 -12.99
N GLU A 118 16.12 4.33 -12.08
CA GLU A 118 16.38 2.89 -12.12
C GLU A 118 15.10 2.09 -11.91
N GLU A 119 14.28 2.48 -10.93
CA GLU A 119 12.97 1.87 -10.66
C GLU A 119 12.01 2.10 -11.82
N PHE A 120 12.00 3.29 -12.42
CA PHE A 120 11.24 3.57 -13.62
C PHE A 120 11.61 2.61 -14.76
N ASN A 121 12.90 2.48 -15.07
CA ASN A 121 13.39 1.58 -16.11
C ASN A 121 13.07 0.11 -15.82
N TYR A 122 13.14 -0.28 -14.53
CA TYR A 122 12.78 -1.63 -14.10
C TYR A 122 11.29 -1.92 -14.33
N ILE A 123 10.43 -1.02 -13.88
CA ILE A 123 8.97 -1.16 -14.02
C ILE A 123 8.56 -1.10 -15.49
N GLU A 124 9.19 -0.26 -16.32
CA GLU A 124 8.95 -0.23 -17.77
C GLU A 124 9.28 -1.57 -18.43
N LYS A 125 10.42 -2.17 -18.12
CA LYS A 125 10.80 -3.49 -18.60
C LYS A 125 9.82 -4.57 -18.12
N LEU A 126 9.38 -4.49 -16.87
CA LEU A 126 8.41 -5.41 -16.29
C LEU A 126 7.06 -5.35 -17.02
N LEU A 127 6.58 -4.15 -17.34
CA LEU A 127 5.35 -3.92 -18.12
C LEU A 127 5.43 -4.48 -19.56
N LYS A 128 6.62 -4.40 -20.17
CA LYS A 128 6.88 -4.95 -21.51
C LYS A 128 7.06 -6.48 -21.52
N SER A 129 7.29 -7.08 -20.35
CA SER A 129 7.55 -8.52 -20.22
C SER A 129 6.26 -9.35 -20.25
N SER A 130 6.41 -10.66 -20.42
CA SER A 130 5.29 -11.62 -20.31
C SER A 130 4.80 -11.83 -18.87
N ILE A 131 5.59 -11.43 -17.88
CA ILE A 131 5.30 -11.67 -16.46
C ILE A 131 3.96 -11.02 -16.04
N LEU A 132 3.66 -9.83 -16.54
CA LEU A 132 2.44 -9.10 -16.21
C LEU A 132 1.28 -9.30 -17.19
N LYS A 133 1.44 -10.12 -18.25
CA LYS A 133 0.38 -10.35 -19.24
C LYS A 133 -0.93 -10.85 -18.63
N ASN A 134 -0.85 -11.68 -17.58
CA ASN A 134 -2.01 -12.23 -16.88
C ASN A 134 -2.46 -11.38 -15.68
N PHE A 135 -1.80 -10.24 -15.49
CA PHE A 135 -2.00 -9.38 -14.32
C PHE A 135 -2.96 -8.25 -14.62
N ASN A 136 -4.13 -8.44 -15.04
CA ASN A 136 -5.18 -7.44 -15.32
C ASN A 136 -4.96 -6.06 -14.64
N LEU A 137 -3.92 -5.32 -15.10
CA LEU A 137 -3.50 -4.05 -14.51
C LEU A 137 -4.45 -2.93 -14.90
N CYS A 138 -4.59 -1.94 -14.02
CA CYS A 138 -5.29 -0.69 -14.30
C CYS A 138 -4.34 0.26 -15.05
N LEU A 139 -4.13 0.02 -16.34
CA LEU A 139 -3.31 0.88 -17.18
C LEU A 139 -4.16 1.99 -17.82
N PRO A 140 -3.57 3.17 -18.11
CA PRO A 140 -4.25 4.21 -18.87
C PRO A 140 -4.61 3.67 -20.25
N LYS A 141 -5.76 4.10 -20.77
CA LYS A 141 -6.13 3.80 -22.16
C LYS A 141 -5.11 4.46 -23.08
N LYS A 142 -4.59 3.73 -24.07
CA LYS A 142 -3.84 4.34 -25.14
C LYS A 142 -4.79 5.30 -25.87
N THR A 143 -4.48 6.56 -25.86
CA THR A 143 -5.12 7.59 -26.71
C THR A 143 -4.67 7.37 -28.14
#